data_aa928f95dd24cbdf8ea977d9f65bdba3
#
_entry.id   aa928f95dd24cbdf8ea977d9f65bdba3
#
_cell.length_a   1.000
_cell.length_b   1.000
_cell.length_c   1.000
_cell.angle_alpha   90.00
_cell.angle_beta   90.00
_cell.angle_gamma   90.00
#
_symmetry.space_group_name_H-M   'P 1'
#
loop_
_entity.id
_entity.type
_entity.pdbx_description
1 polymer ?
#
loop_
_entity_poly.entity_id
_entity_poly.type
_entity_poly.pdbx_seq_one_letter_code
_entity_poly.pdbx_strand_id
1 'polypeptide(L)'
;MKILQQLLDIIVDNNKLLIVDETFMEFVEEEEKYSLVKYVEKYPNLFILKAVTKFFGLSGIRLGYGLTSNNDIIEKIYNYKEPWTINSFADTLSNYIFKDQKYIEDSKEYYIDERNFMLSELKSINSIHVYDTDTNFILIRLNDKRAKEIKVELLREGNILIRDASNFIGLDDRYIRIAIKSHKENELLIRHMKKLLGD
;
A
#
# COMPACT_ATOMS: atom_id res chain seq x y z
N MET A 1 5.16 12.22 13.77
CA MET A 1 4.09 12.83 14.62
C MET A 1 4.18 14.35 14.71
N LYS A 2 5.27 14.96 15.23
CA LYS A 2 5.37 16.43 15.39
C LYS A 2 5.19 17.22 14.09
N ILE A 3 5.82 16.78 12.98
CA ILE A 3 5.69 17.41 11.66
C ILE A 3 4.24 17.34 11.14
N LEU A 4 3.59 16.20 11.34
CA LEU A 4 2.23 15.98 10.90
C LEU A 4 1.23 16.87 11.67
N GLN A 5 1.44 17.02 12.99
CA GLN A 5 0.65 17.95 13.81
C GLN A 5 0.83 19.40 13.32
N GLN A 6 2.05 19.82 13.06
CA GLN A 6 2.33 21.14 12.50
C GLN A 6 1.65 21.37 11.14
N LEU A 7 1.62 20.33 10.29
CA LEU A 7 0.91 20.41 9.01
C LEU A 7 -0.59 20.60 9.22
N LEU A 8 -1.21 19.86 10.15
CA LEU A 8 -2.62 20.00 10.49
C LEU A 8 -2.96 21.41 10.98
N ASP A 9 -2.12 21.98 11.84
CA ASP A 9 -2.31 23.35 12.33
C ASP A 9 -2.21 24.36 11.17
N ILE A 10 -1.21 24.22 10.29
CA ILE A 10 -1.03 25.09 9.11
C ILE A 10 -2.24 25.05 8.16
N ILE A 11 -2.83 23.89 7.91
CA ILE A 11 -3.98 23.78 7.00
C ILE A 11 -5.23 24.46 7.57
N VAL A 12 -5.41 24.40 8.89
CA VAL A 12 -6.52 25.10 9.57
C VAL A 12 -6.32 26.61 9.47
N ASP A 13 -5.14 27.12 9.84
CA ASP A 13 -4.83 28.55 9.85
C ASP A 13 -4.96 29.19 8.45
N ASN A 14 -4.72 28.39 7.40
CA ASN A 14 -4.82 28.87 6.00
C ASN A 14 -6.12 28.48 5.29
N ASN A 15 -7.09 27.92 6.01
CA ASN A 15 -8.36 27.42 5.45
C ASN A 15 -8.17 26.51 4.23
N LYS A 16 -7.22 25.57 4.32
CA LYS A 16 -6.91 24.60 3.28
C LYS A 16 -7.47 23.24 3.65
N LEU A 17 -7.79 22.41 2.64
CA LEU A 17 -8.16 21.01 2.81
C LEU A 17 -6.91 20.13 2.66
N LEU A 18 -6.69 19.25 3.62
CA LEU A 18 -5.70 18.17 3.52
C LEU A 18 -6.41 16.87 3.20
N ILE A 19 -6.07 16.27 2.06
CA ILE A 19 -6.51 14.92 1.70
C ILE A 19 -5.34 13.97 1.91
N VAL A 20 -5.55 12.94 2.73
CA VAL A 20 -4.53 11.92 3.04
C VAL A 20 -5.02 10.57 2.52
N ASP A 21 -4.20 9.93 1.70
CA ASP A 21 -4.45 8.60 1.20
C ASP A 21 -3.84 7.57 2.17
N GLU A 22 -4.69 6.91 2.94
CA GLU A 22 -4.33 5.84 3.87
C GLU A 22 -4.72 4.45 3.34
N THR A 23 -4.82 4.24 2.02
CA THR A 23 -5.26 2.97 1.42
C THR A 23 -4.30 1.78 1.66
N PHE A 24 -3.11 2.04 2.19
CA PHE A 24 -2.13 1.02 2.60
C PHE A 24 -1.84 1.02 4.11
N MET A 25 -2.54 1.84 4.88
CA MET A 25 -2.24 2.02 6.30
C MET A 25 -2.42 0.74 7.12
N GLU A 26 -3.35 -0.12 6.74
CA GLU A 26 -3.62 -1.40 7.42
C GLU A 26 -2.43 -2.37 7.41
N PHE A 27 -1.43 -2.18 6.53
CA PHE A 27 -0.20 -2.98 6.50
C PHE A 27 0.87 -2.51 7.48
N VAL A 28 0.71 -1.31 8.05
CA VAL A 28 1.68 -0.71 8.97
C VAL A 28 1.54 -1.35 10.35
N GLU A 29 2.66 -1.80 10.95
CA GLU A 29 2.68 -2.52 12.23
C GLU A 29 2.06 -1.71 13.38
N GLU A 30 2.41 -0.43 13.47
CA GLU A 30 1.89 0.49 14.49
C GLU A 30 0.92 1.50 13.85
N GLU A 31 -0.10 1.01 13.13
CA GLU A 31 -1.06 1.84 12.38
C GLU A 31 -1.58 3.02 13.20
N GLU A 32 -2.01 2.79 14.46
CA GLU A 32 -2.59 3.82 15.32
C GLU A 32 -1.62 4.98 15.61
N LYS A 33 -0.32 4.72 15.53
CA LYS A 33 0.72 5.74 15.74
C LYS A 33 0.82 6.69 14.55
N TYR A 34 0.60 6.19 13.35
CA TYR A 34 0.81 6.94 12.09
C TYR A 34 -0.48 7.43 11.45
N SER A 35 -1.58 6.69 11.57
CA SER A 35 -2.88 7.07 11.02
C SER A 35 -3.40 8.40 11.58
N LEU A 36 -3.95 9.22 10.69
CA LEU A 36 -4.60 10.48 11.03
C LEU A 36 -6.08 10.34 11.39
N VAL A 37 -6.65 9.15 11.34
CA VAL A 37 -8.07 8.90 11.66
C VAL A 37 -8.47 9.51 13.02
N LYS A 38 -7.61 9.38 14.03
CA LYS A 38 -7.82 9.96 15.37
C LYS A 38 -7.95 11.48 15.43
N TYR A 39 -7.59 12.18 14.35
CA TYR A 39 -7.64 13.63 14.27
C TYR A 39 -8.85 14.15 13.47
N VAL A 40 -9.60 13.27 12.80
CA VAL A 40 -10.70 13.63 11.90
C VAL A 40 -11.76 14.52 12.63
N GLU A 41 -12.12 14.15 13.85
CA GLU A 41 -13.13 14.93 14.61
C GLU A 41 -12.62 16.32 14.99
N LYS A 42 -11.33 16.46 15.28
CA LYS A 42 -10.72 17.72 15.71
C LYS A 42 -10.44 18.66 14.53
N TYR A 43 -10.18 18.13 13.34
CA TYR A 43 -9.74 18.89 12.18
C TYR A 43 -10.73 18.76 11.00
N PRO A 44 -11.73 19.65 10.88
CA PRO A 44 -12.70 19.59 9.77
C PRO A 44 -12.06 19.78 8.39
N ASN A 45 -10.84 20.29 8.34
CA ASN A 45 -10.06 20.43 7.11
C ASN A 45 -9.28 19.16 6.73
N LEU A 46 -9.49 18.05 7.45
CA LEU A 46 -8.87 16.77 7.15
C LEU A 46 -9.87 15.84 6.48
N PHE A 47 -9.44 15.21 5.37
CA PHE A 47 -10.17 14.17 4.68
C PHE A 47 -9.25 12.96 4.45
N ILE A 48 -9.62 11.81 4.96
CA ILE A 48 -8.82 10.59 4.83
C ILE A 48 -9.49 9.64 3.84
N LEU A 49 -8.71 9.12 2.89
CA LEU A 49 -9.15 8.10 1.95
C LEU A 49 -8.70 6.72 2.44
N LYS A 50 -9.62 5.76 2.44
CA LYS A 50 -9.36 4.35 2.72
C LYS A 50 -10.01 3.45 1.67
N ALA A 51 -9.48 2.23 1.48
CA ALA A 51 -10.03 1.29 0.51
C ALA A 51 -9.83 -0.17 0.94
N VAL A 52 -10.84 -0.98 0.69
CA VAL A 52 -10.79 -2.43 0.96
C VAL A 52 -10.01 -3.22 -0.10
N THR A 53 -9.59 -2.55 -1.17
CA THR A 53 -8.99 -3.19 -2.35
C THR A 53 -7.59 -3.77 -2.12
N LYS A 54 -6.89 -3.29 -1.11
CA LYS A 54 -5.51 -3.69 -0.83
C LYS A 54 -5.45 -4.73 0.28
N PHE A 55 -5.66 -4.33 1.51
CA PHE A 55 -5.54 -5.19 2.68
C PHE A 55 -6.52 -6.38 2.63
N PHE A 56 -7.78 -6.14 2.31
CA PHE A 56 -8.78 -7.20 2.20
C PHE A 56 -8.72 -7.98 0.87
N GLY A 57 -7.81 -7.65 -0.05
CA GLY A 57 -7.67 -8.34 -1.32
C GLY A 57 -8.85 -8.21 -2.29
N LEU A 58 -9.81 -7.34 -2.01
CA LEU A 58 -11.10 -7.21 -2.70
C LEU A 58 -11.06 -6.19 -3.85
N SER A 59 -10.06 -6.28 -4.71
CA SER A 59 -9.86 -5.31 -5.79
C SER A 59 -11.03 -5.23 -6.78
N GLY A 60 -11.72 -6.35 -7.03
CA GLY A 60 -12.87 -6.43 -7.95
C GLY A 60 -14.15 -5.81 -7.41
N ILE A 61 -14.28 -5.66 -6.10
CA ILE A 61 -15.47 -5.09 -5.44
C ILE A 61 -15.59 -3.59 -5.63
N ARG A 62 -14.46 -2.88 -5.86
CA ARG A 62 -14.43 -1.44 -6.10
C ARG A 62 -15.00 -0.61 -4.95
N LEU A 63 -14.67 -0.96 -3.70
CA LEU A 63 -15.11 -0.29 -2.49
C LEU A 63 -13.98 0.51 -1.85
N GLY A 64 -14.25 1.77 -1.59
CA GLY A 64 -13.44 2.69 -0.80
C GLY A 64 -14.35 3.63 -0.01
N TYR A 65 -13.79 4.33 0.95
CA TYR A 65 -14.53 5.27 1.78
C TYR A 65 -13.65 6.44 2.20
N GLY A 66 -14.30 7.55 2.54
CA GLY A 66 -13.66 8.74 3.08
C GLY A 66 -14.10 9.01 4.51
N LEU A 67 -13.21 9.58 5.31
CA LEU A 67 -13.47 10.00 6.68
C LEU A 67 -13.19 11.49 6.82
N THR A 68 -14.19 12.26 7.27
CA THR A 68 -14.07 13.68 7.60
C THR A 68 -15.17 14.06 8.58
N SER A 69 -14.95 15.08 9.40
CA SER A 69 -15.99 15.71 10.23
C SER A 69 -16.65 16.92 9.57
N ASN A 70 -16.27 17.25 8.33
CA ASN A 70 -16.78 18.39 7.61
C ASN A 70 -18.08 18.06 6.85
N ASN A 71 -19.22 18.46 7.43
CA ASN A 71 -20.52 18.20 6.85
C ASN A 71 -20.72 18.87 5.48
N ASP A 72 -20.13 20.04 5.23
CA ASP A 72 -20.22 20.71 3.93
C ASP A 72 -19.54 19.90 2.82
N ILE A 73 -18.41 19.25 3.13
CA ILE A 73 -17.73 18.35 2.20
C ILE A 73 -18.58 17.12 1.93
N ILE A 74 -19.13 16.53 2.99
CA ILE A 74 -20.01 15.36 2.87
C ILE A 74 -21.21 15.67 1.99
N GLU A 75 -21.90 16.77 2.25
CA GLU A 75 -23.06 17.22 1.47
C GLU A 75 -22.70 17.45 -0.01
N LYS A 76 -21.57 18.15 -0.28
CA LYS A 76 -21.08 18.34 -1.65
C LYS A 76 -20.81 17.01 -2.35
N ILE A 77 -20.15 16.05 -1.69
CA ILE A 77 -19.88 14.72 -2.27
C ILE A 77 -21.21 14.03 -2.61
N TYR A 78 -22.20 14.06 -1.73
CA TYR A 78 -23.51 13.47 -2.01
C TYR A 78 -24.25 14.14 -3.16
N ASN A 79 -24.17 15.45 -3.29
CA ASN A 79 -24.84 16.22 -4.35
C ASN A 79 -24.20 16.03 -5.74
N TYR A 80 -22.88 15.78 -5.79
CA TYR A 80 -22.14 15.59 -7.04
C TYR A 80 -21.84 14.13 -7.39
N LYS A 81 -22.06 13.23 -6.44
CA LYS A 81 -21.83 11.78 -6.64
C LYS A 81 -22.85 11.22 -7.63
N GLU A 82 -22.37 10.50 -8.64
CA GLU A 82 -23.25 9.76 -9.55
C GLU A 82 -24.11 8.75 -8.80
N PRO A 83 -25.36 8.53 -9.24
CA PRO A 83 -26.17 7.40 -8.73
C PRO A 83 -25.49 6.07 -8.94
N TRP A 84 -25.79 5.09 -8.07
CA TRP A 84 -25.33 3.70 -8.21
C TRP A 84 -23.81 3.51 -8.14
N THR A 85 -23.07 4.39 -7.46
CA THR A 85 -21.60 4.30 -7.31
C THR A 85 -21.15 3.10 -6.48
N ILE A 86 -22.03 2.54 -5.65
CA ILE A 86 -21.76 1.35 -4.84
C ILE A 86 -22.62 0.20 -5.41
N ASN A 87 -21.97 -0.90 -5.77
CA ASN A 87 -22.69 -2.11 -6.21
C ASN A 87 -23.18 -2.94 -5.02
N SER A 88 -24.17 -3.79 -5.25
CA SER A 88 -24.82 -4.57 -4.19
C SER A 88 -23.88 -5.52 -3.44
N PHE A 89 -22.85 -6.04 -4.10
CA PHE A 89 -21.83 -6.88 -3.45
C PHE A 89 -20.98 -6.07 -2.50
N ALA A 90 -20.55 -4.87 -2.90
CA ALA A 90 -19.79 -3.96 -2.05
C ALA A 90 -20.59 -3.54 -0.82
N ASP A 91 -21.85 -3.20 -1.00
CA ASP A 91 -22.76 -2.84 0.09
C ASP A 91 -22.92 -3.99 1.09
N THR A 92 -23.25 -5.20 0.59
CA THR A 92 -23.38 -6.39 1.43
C THR A 92 -22.08 -6.69 2.19
N LEU A 93 -20.93 -6.72 1.50
CA LEU A 93 -19.62 -7.05 2.10
C LEU A 93 -19.19 -6.05 3.16
N SER A 94 -19.51 -4.76 3.00
CA SER A 94 -19.15 -3.72 3.98
C SER A 94 -19.67 -4.01 5.39
N ASN A 95 -20.74 -4.78 5.52
CA ASN A 95 -21.32 -5.17 6.81
C ASN A 95 -20.53 -6.27 7.54
N TYR A 96 -19.61 -6.95 6.84
CA TYR A 96 -18.89 -8.10 7.37
C TYR A 96 -17.39 -7.88 7.49
N ILE A 97 -16.73 -7.34 6.46
CA ILE A 97 -15.25 -7.28 6.35
C ILE A 97 -14.58 -6.57 7.52
N PHE A 98 -15.18 -5.48 8.02
CA PHE A 98 -14.62 -4.72 9.15
C PHE A 98 -14.87 -5.37 10.51
N LYS A 99 -15.70 -6.43 10.57
CA LYS A 99 -16.02 -7.19 11.78
C LYS A 99 -15.23 -8.48 11.90
N ASP A 100 -14.57 -8.92 10.84
CA ASP A 100 -13.75 -10.13 10.85
C ASP A 100 -12.37 -9.82 11.47
N GLN A 101 -12.38 -9.70 12.80
CA GLN A 101 -11.16 -9.38 13.57
C GLN A 101 -10.08 -10.43 13.37
N LYS A 102 -10.48 -11.71 13.26
CA LYS A 102 -9.53 -12.79 13.03
C LYS A 102 -8.79 -12.62 11.70
N TYR A 103 -9.49 -12.30 10.61
CA TYR A 103 -8.85 -12.02 9.33
C TYR A 103 -7.90 -10.84 9.42
N ILE A 104 -8.31 -9.76 10.12
CA ILE A 104 -7.51 -8.54 10.26
C ILE A 104 -6.21 -8.83 11.01
N GLU A 105 -6.30 -9.53 12.15
CA GLU A 105 -5.15 -9.86 12.99
C GLU A 105 -4.19 -10.85 12.29
N ASP A 106 -4.72 -11.98 11.78
CA ASP A 106 -3.93 -12.99 11.05
C ASP A 106 -3.23 -12.38 9.82
N SER A 107 -3.92 -11.47 9.10
CA SER A 107 -3.35 -10.83 7.90
C SER A 107 -2.25 -9.82 8.27
N LYS A 108 -2.43 -9.03 9.33
CA LYS A 108 -1.39 -8.09 9.81
C LYS A 108 -0.13 -8.84 10.22
N GLU A 109 -0.25 -9.85 11.08
CA GLU A 109 0.86 -10.68 11.52
C GLU A 109 1.59 -11.30 10.34
N TYR A 110 0.84 -11.93 9.43
CA TYR A 110 1.39 -12.54 8.23
C TYR A 110 2.20 -11.57 7.37
N TYR A 111 1.66 -10.39 7.06
CA TYR A 111 2.36 -9.41 6.23
C TYR A 111 3.60 -8.82 6.92
N ILE A 112 3.59 -8.67 8.24
CA ILE A 112 4.76 -8.22 9.02
C ILE A 112 5.87 -9.27 8.92
N ASP A 113 5.57 -10.53 9.17
CA ASP A 113 6.53 -11.63 9.16
C ASP A 113 7.13 -11.84 7.76
N GLU A 114 6.29 -11.91 6.74
CA GLU A 114 6.74 -12.10 5.35
C GLU A 114 7.54 -10.90 4.83
N ARG A 115 7.19 -9.68 5.21
CA ARG A 115 7.95 -8.49 4.88
C ARG A 115 9.35 -8.55 5.51
N ASN A 116 9.44 -8.88 6.78
CA ASN A 116 10.72 -9.00 7.48
C ASN A 116 11.59 -10.09 6.87
N PHE A 117 11.01 -11.26 6.57
CA PHE A 117 11.68 -12.35 5.86
C PHE A 117 12.23 -11.87 4.50
N MET A 118 11.38 -11.30 3.66
CA MET A 118 11.79 -10.83 2.33
C MET A 118 12.84 -9.73 2.38
N LEU A 119 12.69 -8.76 3.28
CA LEU A 119 13.69 -7.69 3.45
C LEU A 119 15.04 -8.26 3.87
N SER A 120 15.08 -9.22 4.80
CA SER A 120 16.31 -9.88 5.24
C SER A 120 17.00 -10.61 4.08
N GLU A 121 16.26 -11.44 3.36
CA GLU A 121 16.79 -12.24 2.25
C GLU A 121 17.25 -11.38 1.06
N LEU A 122 16.48 -10.38 0.70
CA LEU A 122 16.83 -9.49 -0.42
C LEU A 122 18.02 -8.58 -0.09
N LYS A 123 18.14 -8.09 1.15
CA LYS A 123 19.29 -7.28 1.58
C LYS A 123 20.60 -8.07 1.61
N SER A 124 20.55 -9.41 1.60
CA SER A 124 21.76 -10.25 1.46
C SER A 124 22.33 -10.26 0.04
N ILE A 125 21.57 -9.81 -0.97
CA ILE A 125 22.00 -9.76 -2.38
C ILE A 125 22.82 -8.48 -2.61
N ASN A 126 24.11 -8.61 -2.93
CA ASN A 126 25.02 -7.48 -3.05
C ASN A 126 24.77 -6.58 -4.28
N SER A 127 24.20 -7.17 -5.33
CA SER A 127 24.01 -6.50 -6.63
C SER A 127 22.73 -5.65 -6.70
N ILE A 128 22.01 -5.47 -5.58
CA ILE A 128 20.81 -4.64 -5.50
C ILE A 128 20.81 -3.73 -4.28
N HIS A 129 20.00 -2.68 -4.35
CA HIS A 129 19.66 -1.86 -3.20
C HIS A 129 18.16 -2.02 -2.89
N VAL A 130 17.85 -2.47 -1.67
CA VAL A 130 16.48 -2.73 -1.19
C VAL A 130 16.04 -1.57 -0.32
N TYR A 131 14.91 -0.95 -0.64
CA TYR A 131 14.31 0.11 0.17
C TYR A 131 13.42 -0.50 1.25
N ASP A 132 13.49 0.07 2.46
CA ASP A 132 12.58 -0.31 3.54
C ASP A 132 11.15 0.07 3.20
N THR A 133 10.21 -0.70 3.70
CA THR A 133 8.78 -0.52 3.44
C THR A 133 7.94 -0.99 4.62
N ASP A 134 6.79 -0.35 4.81
CA ASP A 134 5.75 -0.77 5.75
C ASP A 134 4.50 -1.33 5.04
N THR A 135 4.58 -1.51 3.70
CA THR A 135 3.46 -1.98 2.89
C THR A 135 3.62 -3.44 2.46
N ASN A 136 2.75 -3.91 1.57
CA ASN A 136 2.78 -5.25 0.98
C ASN A 136 3.59 -5.34 -0.32
N PHE A 137 4.51 -4.41 -0.54
CA PHE A 137 5.43 -4.44 -1.69
C PHE A 137 6.79 -3.83 -1.32
N ILE A 138 7.83 -4.20 -2.05
CA ILE A 138 9.20 -3.75 -1.85
C ILE A 138 9.70 -3.11 -3.14
N LEU A 139 10.28 -1.91 -3.02
CA LEU A 139 11.01 -1.24 -4.10
C LEU A 139 12.47 -1.67 -4.06
N ILE A 140 13.03 -2.00 -5.22
CA ILE A 140 14.41 -2.44 -5.38
C ILE A 140 15.05 -1.67 -6.53
N ARG A 141 16.28 -1.20 -6.33
CA ARG A 141 17.13 -0.69 -7.38
C ARG A 141 18.20 -1.72 -7.73
N LEU A 142 18.28 -2.07 -9.00
CA LEU A 142 19.32 -2.94 -9.56
C LEU A 142 20.59 -2.13 -9.79
N ASN A 143 21.78 -2.68 -9.51
CA ASN A 143 23.05 -1.98 -9.74
C ASN A 143 23.42 -1.99 -11.23
N ASP A 144 23.46 -3.15 -11.85
CA ASP A 144 24.01 -3.36 -13.20
C ASP A 144 22.99 -3.79 -14.25
N LYS A 145 21.86 -4.39 -13.83
CA LYS A 145 20.81 -4.86 -14.75
C LYS A 145 19.66 -3.85 -14.90
N ARG A 146 18.87 -4.02 -15.96
CA ARG A 146 17.68 -3.22 -16.21
C ARG A 146 16.42 -3.95 -15.73
N ALA A 147 15.44 -3.17 -15.29
CA ALA A 147 14.14 -3.69 -14.82
C ALA A 147 13.45 -4.61 -15.84
N LYS A 148 13.50 -4.20 -17.12
CA LYS A 148 12.92 -4.97 -18.22
C LYS A 148 13.61 -6.33 -18.40
N GLU A 149 14.92 -6.40 -18.24
CA GLU A 149 15.70 -7.65 -18.37
C GLU A 149 15.29 -8.62 -17.26
N ILE A 150 15.38 -8.19 -16.00
CA ILE A 150 14.99 -9.01 -14.84
C ILE A 150 13.53 -9.46 -14.93
N LYS A 151 12.62 -8.57 -15.33
CA LYS A 151 11.20 -8.92 -15.51
C LYS A 151 11.01 -10.05 -16.55
N VAL A 152 11.70 -9.98 -17.69
CA VAL A 152 11.61 -11.00 -18.74
C VAL A 152 12.24 -12.32 -18.28
N GLU A 153 13.39 -12.27 -17.62
CA GLU A 153 14.10 -13.46 -17.13
C GLU A 153 13.29 -14.19 -16.04
N LEU A 154 12.75 -13.45 -15.06
CA LEU A 154 11.88 -14.00 -14.02
C LEU A 154 10.60 -14.64 -14.58
N LEU A 155 10.00 -13.98 -15.58
CA LEU A 155 8.81 -14.53 -16.22
C LEU A 155 9.12 -15.82 -17.00
N ARG A 156 10.23 -15.84 -17.74
CA ARG A 156 10.62 -16.99 -18.55
C ARG A 156 11.07 -18.20 -17.73
N GLU A 157 11.88 -17.97 -16.69
CA GLU A 157 12.50 -19.04 -15.92
C GLU A 157 11.68 -19.49 -14.71
N GLY A 158 10.92 -18.56 -14.11
CA GLY A 158 10.18 -18.82 -12.87
C GLY A 158 8.67 -18.67 -12.98
N ASN A 159 8.14 -18.24 -14.15
CA ASN A 159 6.76 -17.82 -14.29
C ASN A 159 6.35 -16.73 -13.26
N ILE A 160 7.32 -15.86 -12.93
CA ILE A 160 7.18 -14.81 -11.93
C ILE A 160 7.04 -13.46 -12.64
N LEU A 161 5.90 -12.79 -12.44
CA LEU A 161 5.67 -11.45 -12.98
C LEU A 161 5.89 -10.39 -11.90
N ILE A 162 6.87 -9.51 -12.14
CA ILE A 162 7.17 -8.35 -11.30
C ILE A 162 6.77 -7.05 -11.98
N ARG A 163 6.71 -5.96 -11.23
CA ARG A 163 6.47 -4.62 -11.76
C ARG A 163 7.79 -3.94 -12.14
N ASP A 164 7.93 -3.58 -13.41
CA ASP A 164 8.89 -2.60 -13.88
C ASP A 164 8.43 -1.21 -13.38
N ALA A 165 9.28 -0.54 -12.59
CA ALA A 165 8.96 0.73 -11.94
C ALA A 165 9.57 1.95 -12.68
N SER A 166 10.15 1.75 -13.87
CA SER A 166 10.81 2.80 -14.64
C SER A 166 9.88 3.95 -15.07
N ASN A 167 8.58 3.71 -15.08
CA ASN A 167 7.59 4.71 -15.46
C ASN A 167 7.12 5.62 -14.30
N PHE A 168 7.65 5.44 -13.09
CA PHE A 168 7.38 6.34 -11.98
C PHE A 168 8.29 7.58 -12.08
N ILE A 169 7.71 8.76 -11.83
CA ILE A 169 8.48 10.02 -11.81
C ILE A 169 9.60 9.92 -10.76
N GLY A 170 10.83 10.20 -11.18
CA GLY A 170 12.03 10.15 -10.32
C GLY A 170 12.73 8.79 -10.24
N LEU A 171 12.18 7.76 -10.90
CA LEU A 171 12.85 6.46 -11.03
C LEU A 171 13.36 6.26 -12.47
N ASP A 172 14.48 5.53 -12.59
CA ASP A 172 15.05 5.13 -13.88
C ASP A 172 14.74 3.66 -14.21
N ASP A 173 15.30 3.16 -15.30
CA ASP A 173 15.08 1.81 -15.82
C ASP A 173 15.75 0.68 -15.00
N ARG A 174 16.33 0.99 -13.85
CA ARG A 174 16.89 0.02 -12.90
C ARG A 174 15.97 -0.30 -11.74
N TYR A 175 14.78 0.31 -11.67
CA TYR A 175 13.88 0.10 -10.53
C TYR A 175 12.80 -0.93 -10.82
N ILE A 176 12.66 -1.88 -9.92
CA ILE A 176 11.59 -2.88 -9.91
C ILE A 176 10.79 -2.78 -8.62
N ARG A 177 9.53 -3.19 -8.68
CA ARG A 177 8.68 -3.34 -7.50
C ARG A 177 8.15 -4.77 -7.46
N ILE A 178 8.33 -5.42 -6.33
CA ILE A 178 7.85 -6.77 -6.07
C ILE A 178 6.76 -6.75 -5.01
N ALA A 179 5.79 -7.65 -5.11
CA ALA A 179 4.75 -7.81 -4.10
C ALA A 179 5.16 -8.87 -3.08
N ILE A 180 4.77 -8.67 -1.83
CA ILE A 180 4.82 -9.69 -0.78
C ILE A 180 3.60 -10.59 -0.98
N LYS A 181 3.83 -11.91 -1.11
CA LYS A 181 2.83 -12.92 -1.42
C LYS A 181 2.88 -14.07 -0.41
N SER A 182 2.46 -15.27 -0.80
CA SER A 182 2.64 -16.44 0.05
C SER A 182 4.11 -16.75 0.27
N HIS A 183 4.46 -17.33 1.42
CA HIS A 183 5.84 -17.69 1.77
C HIS A 183 6.53 -18.47 0.65
N LYS A 184 5.84 -19.49 0.10
CA LYS A 184 6.32 -20.28 -1.02
C LYS A 184 6.63 -19.46 -2.28
N GLU A 185 5.78 -18.48 -2.61
CA GLU A 185 6.01 -17.60 -3.76
C GLU A 185 7.16 -16.63 -3.49
N ASN A 186 7.27 -16.14 -2.26
CA ASN A 186 8.36 -15.25 -1.82
C ASN A 186 9.72 -15.97 -1.87
N GLU A 187 9.82 -17.21 -1.35
CA GLU A 187 11.02 -18.03 -1.46
C GLU A 187 11.39 -18.31 -2.94
N LEU A 188 10.39 -18.60 -3.76
CA LEU A 188 10.63 -18.86 -5.20
C LEU A 188 11.21 -17.62 -5.88
N LEU A 189 10.65 -16.45 -5.62
CA LEU A 189 11.15 -15.17 -6.14
C LEU A 189 12.61 -14.93 -5.68
N ILE A 190 12.89 -15.05 -4.39
CA ILE A 190 14.23 -14.82 -3.82
C ILE A 190 15.25 -15.74 -4.47
N ARG A 191 14.94 -17.03 -4.61
CA ARG A 191 15.82 -18.01 -5.26
C ARG A 191 16.16 -17.64 -6.69
N HIS A 192 15.15 -17.19 -7.48
CA HIS A 192 15.39 -16.77 -8.86
C HIS A 192 16.17 -15.46 -8.90
N MET A 193 15.88 -14.51 -8.01
CA MET A 193 16.64 -13.26 -7.92
C MET A 193 18.13 -13.53 -7.62
N LYS A 194 18.45 -14.35 -6.62
CA LYS A 194 19.84 -14.75 -6.30
C LYS A 194 20.51 -15.38 -7.52
N LYS A 195 19.88 -16.37 -8.16
CA LYS A 195 20.41 -17.00 -9.38
C LYS A 195 20.69 -16.02 -10.52
N LEU A 196 19.77 -15.12 -10.80
CA LEU A 196 19.89 -14.16 -11.91
C LEU A 196 20.88 -13.03 -11.66
N LEU A 197 21.13 -12.72 -10.40
CA LEU A 197 22.02 -11.64 -9.98
C LEU A 197 23.43 -12.10 -9.62
N GLY A 198 23.67 -13.43 -9.58
CA GLY A 198 24.98 -14.02 -9.39
C GLY A 198 25.42 -14.07 -7.92
N ASP A 199 24.47 -14.15 -7.00
CA ASP A 199 24.70 -14.32 -5.55
C ASP A 199 24.34 -15.72 -5.07
#